data_4d68b235396a8559bcc6645ebb782ab7
#
_entry.id   4d68b235396a8559bcc6645ebb782ab7
#
_cell.length_a   1.000
_cell.length_b   1.000
_cell.length_c   1.000
_cell.angle_alpha   90.00
_cell.angle_beta   90.00
_cell.angle_gamma   90.00
#
_symmetry.space_group_name_H-M   'P 1'
#
loop_
_entity.id
_entity.type
_entity.pdbx_description
1 polymer ?
#
loop_
_entity_poly.entity_id
_entity_poly.type
_entity_poly.pdbx_seq_one_letter_code
_entity_poly.pdbx_strand_id
1 'polypeptide(L)'
;MAPVIRWLSIVFVVSAFAACDQQLEEAVATPTDAVAAAQVDTDRIKAAATEPEMWLTYGGGYDEQRHSALGQINRDTLPELGVGWVYEMAKPRGAEATPIVVDGVMYVSSA
;
A
#
# COMPACT_ATOMS: atom_id res chain seq x y z
N MET A 1 19.93 -56.35 -54.33
CA MET A 1 18.61 -55.64 -54.16
C MET A 1 18.22 -55.80 -52.70
N ALA A 2 18.45 -54.78 -51.92
CA ALA A 2 18.02 -54.76 -50.51
C ALA A 2 17.43 -53.39 -50.22
N PRO A 3 16.27 -53.24 -49.58
CA PRO A 3 15.63 -51.98 -49.34
C PRO A 3 16.24 -51.28 -48.11
N VAL A 4 16.52 -50.04 -48.31
CA VAL A 4 16.96 -49.08 -47.28
C VAL A 4 15.76 -48.75 -46.41
N ILE A 5 15.74 -49.18 -45.18
CA ILE A 5 14.72 -48.85 -44.19
C ILE A 5 15.06 -47.50 -43.56
N ARG A 6 14.14 -46.58 -43.76
CA ARG A 6 14.05 -45.23 -43.20
C ARG A 6 13.92 -45.28 -41.66
N TRP A 7 14.94 -44.86 -40.98
CA TRP A 7 14.88 -44.45 -39.58
C TRP A 7 15.08 -42.92 -39.51
N LEU A 8 14.03 -42.19 -39.68
CA LEU A 8 14.00 -40.77 -39.36
C LEU A 8 12.56 -40.39 -38.97
N SER A 9 12.31 -40.24 -37.70
CA SER A 9 11.24 -39.44 -37.16
C SER A 9 10.82 -39.99 -35.78
N ILE A 10 11.56 -39.75 -34.73
CA ILE A 10 11.05 -39.63 -33.33
C ILE A 10 12.17 -38.98 -32.52
N VAL A 11 12.39 -37.70 -32.69
CA VAL A 11 13.04 -36.85 -31.68
C VAL A 11 12.55 -35.41 -31.91
N PHE A 12 11.33 -35.09 -31.57
CA PHE A 12 10.92 -33.68 -31.45
C PHE A 12 9.55 -33.56 -30.78
N VAL A 13 9.37 -34.05 -29.56
CA VAL A 13 8.23 -33.65 -28.70
C VAL A 13 8.63 -33.88 -27.22
N VAL A 14 9.64 -33.22 -26.70
CA VAL A 14 9.83 -33.06 -25.24
C VAL A 14 10.60 -31.76 -25.03
N SER A 15 10.05 -30.63 -25.38
CA SER A 15 10.64 -29.32 -25.01
C SER A 15 9.59 -28.22 -24.87
N ALA A 16 8.37 -28.53 -24.49
CA ALA A 16 7.31 -27.54 -24.38
C ALA A 16 6.61 -27.50 -23.00
N PHE A 17 7.23 -28.02 -21.95
CA PHE A 17 6.63 -27.98 -20.60
C PHE A 17 7.50 -27.28 -19.53
N ALA A 18 8.51 -26.53 -19.91
CA ALA A 18 9.37 -25.83 -18.96
C ALA A 18 9.20 -24.28 -18.99
N ALA A 19 8.09 -23.78 -19.50
CA ALA A 19 7.89 -22.31 -19.64
C ALA A 19 6.68 -21.76 -18.86
N CYS A 20 6.13 -22.51 -17.91
CA CYS A 20 4.97 -22.03 -17.11
C CYS A 20 5.26 -21.83 -15.62
N ASP A 21 6.50 -21.94 -15.17
CA ASP A 21 6.80 -21.85 -13.72
C ASP A 21 7.67 -20.62 -13.36
N GLN A 22 7.77 -19.61 -14.23
CA GLN A 22 8.58 -18.42 -13.97
C GLN A 22 7.79 -17.10 -13.94
N GLN A 23 6.47 -17.11 -13.81
CA GLN A 23 5.69 -15.87 -13.85
C GLN A 23 4.86 -15.59 -12.59
N LEU A 24 5.13 -16.22 -11.46
CA LEU A 24 4.42 -15.94 -10.20
C LEU A 24 5.31 -15.32 -9.11
N GLU A 25 6.54 -14.96 -9.41
CA GLU A 25 7.47 -14.39 -8.42
C GLU A 25 7.80 -12.90 -8.64
N GLU A 26 7.07 -12.21 -9.53
CA GLU A 26 7.34 -10.82 -9.86
C GLU A 26 6.19 -9.87 -9.50
N ALA A 27 5.62 -10.00 -8.32
CA ALA A 27 4.64 -9.04 -7.80
C ALA A 27 4.72 -8.82 -6.29
N VAL A 28 5.85 -9.10 -5.65
CA VAL A 28 6.18 -8.45 -4.39
C VAL A 28 7.17 -7.35 -4.73
N ALA A 29 6.66 -6.22 -5.19
CA ALA A 29 7.41 -4.99 -5.15
C ALA A 29 7.79 -4.74 -3.69
N THR A 30 9.00 -5.13 -3.31
CA THR A 30 9.64 -4.61 -2.12
C THR A 30 9.67 -3.10 -2.30
N PRO A 31 9.04 -2.31 -1.43
CA PRO A 31 9.23 -0.86 -1.45
C PRO A 31 10.69 -0.61 -1.08
N THR A 32 11.53 -0.45 -2.11
CA THR A 32 12.97 -0.20 -1.94
C THR A 32 13.25 1.28 -1.62
N ASP A 33 12.23 2.10 -1.55
CA ASP A 33 12.34 3.43 -0.98
C ASP A 33 12.03 3.32 0.51
N ALA A 34 13.07 3.18 1.32
CA ALA A 34 12.96 3.37 2.76
C ALA A 34 12.34 4.75 2.99
N VAL A 35 11.05 4.78 3.36
CA VAL A 35 10.40 6.02 3.75
C VAL A 35 11.25 6.60 4.87
N ALA A 36 11.82 7.78 4.64
CA ALA A 36 12.61 8.45 5.65
C ALA A 36 11.76 8.57 6.93
N ALA A 37 12.35 8.26 8.08
CA ALA A 37 11.63 8.35 9.34
C ALA A 37 11.06 9.78 9.49
N ALA A 38 9.76 9.84 9.80
CA ALA A 38 9.07 11.11 9.98
C ALA A 38 9.77 11.96 11.05
N GLN A 39 10.10 13.20 10.70
CA GLN A 39 10.72 14.15 11.62
C GLN A 39 9.59 14.90 12.35
N VAL A 40 9.15 14.35 13.48
CA VAL A 40 8.11 14.96 14.33
C VAL A 40 8.72 15.27 15.69
N ASP A 41 8.87 16.54 15.98
CA ASP A 41 9.31 17.05 17.28
C ASP A 41 8.21 17.90 17.94
N THR A 42 8.49 18.40 19.14
CA THR A 42 7.56 19.23 19.90
C THR A 42 7.19 20.51 19.15
N ASP A 43 8.09 21.10 18.42
CA ASP A 43 7.83 22.40 17.75
C ASP A 43 6.97 22.18 16.51
N ARG A 44 7.16 21.08 15.77
CA ARG A 44 6.27 20.69 14.67
C ARG A 44 4.85 20.39 15.16
N ILE A 45 4.70 19.68 16.31
CA ILE A 45 3.36 19.42 16.87
C ILE A 45 2.68 20.73 17.31
N LYS A 46 3.40 21.69 17.90
CA LYS A 46 2.86 23.03 18.24
C LYS A 46 2.40 23.80 17.00
N ALA A 47 3.09 23.59 15.88
CA ALA A 47 2.78 24.24 14.61
C ALA A 47 1.78 23.44 13.75
N ALA A 48 1.17 22.36 14.24
CA ALA A 48 0.31 21.45 13.46
C ALA A 48 -0.81 22.15 12.68
N ALA A 49 -1.32 23.25 13.19
CA ALA A 49 -2.35 24.06 12.49
C ALA A 49 -1.85 24.65 11.16
N THR A 50 -0.54 24.72 10.92
CA THR A 50 0.05 25.20 9.66
C THR A 50 0.25 24.07 8.63
N GLU A 51 0.03 22.83 9.02
CA GLU A 51 0.14 21.62 8.20
C GLU A 51 -1.21 20.86 8.21
N PRO A 52 -2.29 21.41 7.65
CA PRO A 52 -3.65 20.85 7.79
C PRO A 52 -3.82 19.45 7.17
N GLU A 53 -2.93 19.05 6.28
CA GLU A 53 -2.87 17.73 5.68
C GLU A 53 -2.21 16.67 6.59
N MET A 54 -1.57 17.09 7.68
CA MET A 54 -0.97 16.20 8.68
C MET A 54 -1.93 15.93 9.84
N TRP A 55 -1.73 14.80 10.51
CA TRP A 55 -2.45 14.45 11.73
C TRP A 55 -1.44 13.91 12.74
N LEU A 56 -0.76 14.82 13.45
CA LEU A 56 0.50 14.54 14.16
C LEU A 56 0.31 13.93 15.55
N THR A 57 -0.89 14.06 16.15
CA THR A 57 -1.23 13.48 17.45
C THR A 57 -2.58 12.79 17.40
N TYR A 58 -3.00 12.18 18.49
CA TYR A 58 -4.32 11.56 18.64
C TYR A 58 -5.48 12.51 18.27
N GLY A 59 -5.39 13.78 18.64
CA GLY A 59 -6.40 14.80 18.35
C GLY A 59 -6.01 15.82 17.28
N GLY A 60 -4.95 15.56 16.53
CA GLY A 60 -4.44 16.44 15.47
C GLY A 60 -3.28 17.33 15.90
N GLY A 61 -3.34 17.92 17.06
CA GLY A 61 -2.33 18.74 17.70
C GLY A 61 -2.46 18.69 19.22
N TYR A 62 -1.67 19.45 19.96
CA TYR A 62 -1.71 19.47 21.43
C TYR A 62 -3.02 20.02 22.03
N ASP A 63 -3.78 20.76 21.26
CA ASP A 63 -5.09 21.29 21.65
C ASP A 63 -6.23 20.25 21.56
N GLU A 64 -5.94 19.06 20.98
CA GLU A 64 -6.85 17.91 20.90
C GLU A 64 -8.24 18.25 20.31
N GLN A 65 -8.31 19.22 19.38
CA GLN A 65 -9.57 19.70 18.80
C GLN A 65 -10.25 18.66 17.91
N ARG A 66 -9.51 17.69 17.37
CA ARG A 66 -10.00 16.66 16.43
C ARG A 66 -10.73 17.28 15.23
N HIS A 67 -10.28 18.44 14.82
CA HIS A 67 -10.82 19.21 13.71
C HIS A 67 -9.83 19.29 12.58
N SER A 68 -10.27 18.94 11.36
CA SER A 68 -9.49 19.14 10.14
C SER A 68 -9.87 20.48 9.50
N ALA A 69 -8.87 21.30 9.18
CA ALA A 69 -9.05 22.52 8.40
C ALA A 69 -9.15 22.29 6.89
N LEU A 70 -9.04 21.03 6.43
CA LEU A 70 -9.19 20.67 5.02
C LEU A 70 -10.63 20.93 4.55
N GLY A 71 -10.80 21.56 3.40
CA GLY A 71 -12.10 21.98 2.86
C GLY A 71 -12.64 21.08 1.74
N GLN A 72 -11.92 20.00 1.35
CA GLN A 72 -12.32 19.16 0.23
C GLN A 72 -13.63 18.40 0.51
N ILE A 73 -13.89 18.02 1.76
CA ILE A 73 -15.16 17.42 2.17
C ILE A 73 -16.00 18.51 2.82
N ASN A 74 -17.11 18.86 2.18
CA ASN A 74 -18.03 19.89 2.61
C ASN A 74 -19.46 19.56 2.16
N ARG A 75 -20.43 20.44 2.41
CA ARG A 75 -21.84 20.15 2.09
C ARG A 75 -22.09 19.92 0.61
N ASP A 76 -21.34 20.57 -0.25
CA ASP A 76 -21.55 20.51 -1.70
C ASP A 76 -20.92 19.22 -2.28
N THR A 77 -19.78 18.79 -1.73
CA THR A 77 -19.04 17.59 -2.17
C THR A 77 -19.45 16.31 -1.45
N LEU A 78 -20.16 16.41 -0.32
CA LEU A 78 -20.60 15.23 0.46
C LEU A 78 -21.41 14.20 -0.36
N PRO A 79 -22.30 14.57 -1.30
CA PRO A 79 -23.02 13.59 -2.12
C PRO A 79 -22.13 12.75 -3.04
N GLU A 80 -20.92 13.24 -3.33
CA GLU A 80 -19.94 12.57 -4.20
C GLU A 80 -18.94 11.70 -3.41
N LEU A 81 -19.03 11.72 -2.07
CA LEU A 81 -18.12 11.01 -1.21
C LEU A 81 -18.27 9.49 -1.37
N GLY A 82 -17.18 8.82 -1.66
CA GLY A 82 -17.11 7.37 -1.81
C GLY A 82 -15.90 6.77 -1.13
N VAL A 83 -15.81 5.43 -1.13
CA VAL A 83 -14.64 4.70 -0.61
C VAL A 83 -13.50 4.84 -1.61
N GLY A 84 -12.42 5.52 -1.23
CA GLY A 84 -11.23 5.68 -2.06
C GLY A 84 -10.36 4.40 -2.11
N TRP A 85 -10.18 3.76 -0.99
CA TRP A 85 -9.41 2.51 -0.87
C TRP A 85 -9.78 1.77 0.42
N VAL A 86 -9.40 0.50 0.49
CA VAL A 86 -9.56 -0.36 1.66
C VAL A 86 -8.25 -1.12 1.87
N TYR A 87 -7.79 -1.20 3.10
CA TYR A 87 -6.67 -2.03 3.51
C TYR A 87 -7.15 -3.09 4.52
N GLU A 88 -6.91 -4.35 4.23
CA GLU A 88 -7.25 -5.46 5.10
C GLU A 88 -6.07 -5.79 6.03
N MET A 89 -6.28 -5.66 7.33
CA MET A 89 -5.26 -6.00 8.32
C MET A 89 -5.23 -7.51 8.58
N ALA A 90 -4.03 -8.09 8.65
CA ALA A 90 -3.84 -9.54 8.79
C ALA A 90 -4.40 -10.15 10.10
N LYS A 91 -4.73 -9.33 11.10
CA LYS A 91 -5.30 -9.77 12.39
C LYS A 91 -6.55 -8.96 12.72
N PRO A 92 -7.74 -9.60 12.72
CA PRO A 92 -9.02 -8.88 12.92
C PRO A 92 -9.36 -8.66 14.40
N ARG A 93 -8.43 -8.27 15.25
CA ARG A 93 -8.71 -8.00 16.68
C ARG A 93 -9.24 -6.61 16.97
N GLY A 94 -9.57 -5.86 15.94
CA GLY A 94 -10.00 -4.47 16.05
C GLY A 94 -8.81 -3.50 15.98
N ALA A 95 -8.99 -2.41 15.25
CA ALA A 95 -8.08 -1.28 15.24
C ALA A 95 -8.73 -0.19 16.07
N GLU A 96 -8.24 0.03 17.29
CA GLU A 96 -8.75 1.07 18.20
C GLU A 96 -7.87 2.32 18.16
N ALA A 97 -6.70 2.23 17.53
CA ALA A 97 -5.78 3.35 17.41
C ALA A 97 -6.30 4.40 16.43
N THR A 98 -6.18 5.67 16.81
CA THR A 98 -6.35 6.77 15.86
C THR A 98 -5.18 6.76 14.87
N PRO A 99 -5.43 6.80 13.56
CA PRO A 99 -4.37 6.94 12.57
C PRO A 99 -3.59 8.23 12.78
N ILE A 100 -2.27 8.15 12.64
CA ILE A 100 -1.36 9.30 12.57
C ILE A 100 -0.96 9.48 11.12
N VAL A 101 -0.96 10.70 10.61
CA VAL A 101 -0.56 11.02 9.23
C VAL A 101 0.60 12.00 9.26
N VAL A 102 1.72 11.61 8.68
CA VAL A 102 2.93 12.42 8.60
C VAL A 102 3.54 12.28 7.21
N ASP A 103 3.78 13.41 6.54
CA ASP A 103 4.47 13.46 5.25
C ASP A 103 3.87 12.49 4.20
N GLY A 104 2.54 12.41 4.16
CA GLY A 104 1.80 11.55 3.23
C GLY A 104 1.74 10.07 3.62
N VAL A 105 2.32 9.67 4.76
CA VAL A 105 2.29 8.29 5.28
C VAL A 105 1.32 8.19 6.45
N MET A 106 0.41 7.22 6.37
CA MET A 106 -0.51 6.91 7.46
C MET A 106 0.04 5.77 8.33
N TYR A 107 0.14 6.01 9.62
CA TYR A 107 0.58 5.03 10.61
C TYR A 107 -0.63 4.56 11.42
N VAL A 108 -0.86 3.25 11.42
CA VAL A 108 -1.97 2.61 12.14
C VAL A 108 -1.42 1.42 12.92
N SER A 109 -1.89 1.23 14.15
CA SER A 109 -1.59 0.03 14.93
C SER A 109 -2.85 -0.81 15.17
N SER A 110 -2.65 -2.11 15.26
CA SER A 110 -3.68 -3.07 15.66
C SER A 110 -3.17 -3.92 16.83
N ALA A 111 -4.09 -4.41 17.63
CA ALA A 111 -3.76 -5.32 18.73
C ALA A 111 -3.41 -6.74 18.21
#